data_c9a7a7369c1bfae07aa0ff316ca27fe3
#
_entry.id   c9a7a7369c1bfae07aa0ff316ca27fe3
#
_cell.length_a   1.000
_cell.length_b   1.000
_cell.length_c   1.000
_cell.angle_alpha   90.00
_cell.angle_beta   90.00
_cell.angle_gamma   90.00
#
_symmetry.space_group_name_H-M   'P 1'
#
loop_
_entity.id
_entity.type
_entity.pdbx_description
1 polymer ?
#
loop_
_entity_poly.entity_id
_entity_poly.type
_entity_poly.pdbx_seq_one_letter_code
_entity_poly.pdbx_strand_id
1 'polypeptide(L)'
;MVNVKEIESYKNYGKCLCITNGVIEAYVTVDLGPRIIRFGFAGEQNLMQSNREEFEPKTDKAFTDYFGENKKWENFGGHRIWLSPESYPETYYPDCDAVPYKITQYGAVFTPKPETENGVAKSLEIKMDADDANMQVIMRVKNISDKAKDFAIWGLTVAQKNGTVIVPMNTNDTGLLSNRIISLWPYTDMSDGRIYWGKKYVTVKQEPSVENPLKIGFDLGGGTVFYALGDDIFCKRYNTNHPNGNYPDGGCSFETYSCGVFTEVESLGELKTVAPGETDEHTESWSLFKKPCEVDFRDDASIDNMINKL
;
A
#
# COMPACT_ATOMS: atom_id res chain seq x y z
N MET A 1 10.01 -5.43 23.24
CA MET A 1 9.90 -6.87 22.81
C MET A 1 8.62 -7.03 22.01
N VAL A 2 8.68 -7.70 20.85
CA VAL A 2 7.51 -7.93 20.00
C VAL A 2 6.62 -9.02 20.60
N ASN A 3 5.32 -8.72 20.72
CA ASN A 3 4.28 -9.65 21.16
C ASN A 3 3.32 -9.91 20.02
N VAL A 4 2.96 -11.17 19.81
CA VAL A 4 2.00 -11.59 18.78
C VAL A 4 0.89 -12.39 19.45
N LYS A 5 -0.36 -11.94 19.30
CA LYS A 5 -1.53 -12.62 19.88
C LYS A 5 -2.68 -12.68 18.88
N GLU A 6 -3.48 -13.74 18.95
CA GLU A 6 -4.75 -13.81 18.24
C GLU A 6 -5.78 -12.88 18.88
N ILE A 7 -6.58 -12.25 18.04
CA ILE A 7 -7.79 -11.53 18.39
C ILE A 7 -8.95 -12.27 17.73
N GLU A 8 -9.86 -12.80 18.54
CA GLU A 8 -10.96 -13.63 18.06
C GLU A 8 -11.90 -12.92 17.09
N SER A 9 -12.08 -11.60 17.26
CA SER A 9 -12.89 -10.80 16.37
C SER A 9 -12.43 -9.34 16.38
N TYR A 10 -12.12 -8.79 15.21
CA TYR A 10 -11.85 -7.37 15.02
C TYR A 10 -12.84 -6.79 14.01
N LYS A 11 -13.78 -5.97 14.50
CA LYS A 11 -14.87 -5.42 13.67
C LYS A 11 -15.61 -6.55 12.93
N ASN A 12 -15.83 -6.39 11.62
CA ASN A 12 -16.45 -7.38 10.74
C ASN A 12 -15.43 -8.19 9.89
N TYR A 13 -14.16 -8.28 10.34
CA TYR A 13 -13.10 -9.03 9.66
C TYR A 13 -12.89 -10.44 10.19
N GLY A 14 -13.55 -10.77 11.32
CA GLY A 14 -13.29 -12.03 12.00
C GLY A 14 -11.96 -11.99 12.77
N LYS A 15 -11.29 -13.13 12.80
CA LYS A 15 -10.04 -13.34 13.52
C LYS A 15 -8.88 -12.57 12.89
N CYS A 16 -8.01 -12.01 13.74
CA CYS A 16 -6.80 -11.30 13.34
C CYS A 16 -5.62 -11.67 14.23
N LEU A 17 -4.40 -11.49 13.73
CA LEU A 17 -3.20 -11.41 14.56
C LEU A 17 -2.91 -9.94 14.89
N CYS A 18 -2.79 -9.62 16.17
CA CYS A 18 -2.20 -8.40 16.67
C CYS A 18 -0.71 -8.60 16.87
N ILE A 19 0.10 -7.81 16.19
CA ILE A 19 1.55 -7.74 16.33
C ILE A 19 1.86 -6.38 16.94
N THR A 20 2.50 -6.35 18.13
CA THR A 20 2.82 -5.11 18.82
C THR A 20 4.11 -5.20 19.61
N ASN A 21 4.83 -4.09 19.72
CA ASN A 21 5.98 -3.93 20.62
C ASN A 21 5.66 -3.02 21.81
N GLY A 22 4.41 -2.55 21.93
CA GLY A 22 3.95 -1.59 22.93
C GLY A 22 4.06 -0.13 22.50
N VAL A 23 4.82 0.18 21.44
CA VAL A 23 4.89 1.51 20.82
C VAL A 23 3.91 1.61 19.65
N ILE A 24 3.95 0.61 18.76
CA ILE A 24 3.04 0.50 17.60
C ILE A 24 2.32 -0.84 17.63
N GLU A 25 1.23 -0.92 16.87
CA GLU A 25 0.49 -2.15 16.65
C GLU A 25 0.02 -2.29 15.21
N ALA A 26 0.05 -3.51 14.70
CA ALA A 26 -0.50 -3.90 13.41
C ALA A 26 -1.45 -5.09 13.60
N TYR A 27 -2.64 -5.03 12.97
CA TYR A 27 -3.58 -6.15 12.96
C TYR A 27 -3.68 -6.70 11.56
N VAL A 28 -3.42 -7.99 11.43
CA VAL A 28 -3.46 -8.71 10.15
C VAL A 28 -4.57 -9.74 10.18
N THR A 29 -5.44 -9.72 9.19
CA THR A 29 -6.56 -10.66 9.08
C THR A 29 -6.07 -12.08 8.82
N VAL A 30 -6.77 -13.09 9.39
CA VAL A 30 -6.48 -14.52 9.20
C VAL A 30 -7.71 -15.33 8.76
N ASP A 31 -8.91 -14.80 8.87
CA ASP A 31 -10.12 -15.44 8.32
C ASP A 31 -10.33 -15.10 6.83
N LEU A 32 -9.58 -14.14 6.32
CA LEU A 32 -9.55 -13.67 4.94
C LEU A 32 -8.22 -12.95 4.66
N GLY A 33 -7.88 -12.73 3.40
CA GLY A 33 -6.74 -11.91 2.99
C GLY A 33 -5.45 -12.68 2.70
N PRO A 34 -4.30 -12.30 3.30
CA PRO A 34 -4.09 -11.39 4.45
C PRO A 34 -4.22 -9.90 4.12
N ARG A 35 -4.67 -9.12 5.11
CA ARG A 35 -4.76 -7.65 5.07
C ARG A 35 -4.19 -7.05 6.36
N ILE A 36 -3.32 -6.04 6.27
CA ILE A 36 -2.98 -5.21 7.43
C ILE A 36 -4.09 -4.17 7.57
N ILE A 37 -5.10 -4.45 8.40
CA ILE A 37 -6.30 -3.60 8.53
C ILE A 37 -6.21 -2.59 9.67
N ARG A 38 -5.16 -2.68 10.47
CA ARG A 38 -4.81 -1.71 11.48
C ARG A 38 -3.31 -1.50 11.49
N PHE A 39 -2.90 -0.24 11.52
CA PHE A 39 -1.55 0.21 11.81
C PHE A 39 -1.63 1.58 12.48
N GLY A 40 -0.95 1.74 13.60
CA GLY A 40 -0.97 2.97 14.40
C GLY A 40 -0.14 2.83 15.65
N PHE A 41 -0.02 3.92 16.41
CA PHE A 41 0.49 3.84 17.77
C PHE A 41 -0.42 2.95 18.62
N ALA A 42 0.16 2.20 19.56
CA ALA A 42 -0.56 1.21 20.36
C ALA A 42 -1.70 1.87 21.16
N GLY A 43 -2.94 1.42 20.91
CA GLY A 43 -4.15 1.96 21.54
C GLY A 43 -4.65 3.29 20.97
N GLU A 44 -4.01 3.87 19.95
CA GLU A 44 -4.42 5.14 19.35
C GLU A 44 -5.18 4.95 18.04
N GLN A 45 -5.24 5.99 17.19
CA GLN A 45 -6.00 5.94 15.93
C GLN A 45 -5.44 4.91 14.96
N ASN A 46 -6.31 4.35 14.13
CA ASN A 46 -5.93 3.49 13.03
C ASN A 46 -5.72 4.32 11.75
N LEU A 47 -4.58 4.19 11.11
CA LEU A 47 -4.27 4.89 9.85
C LEU A 47 -4.81 4.15 8.62
N MET A 48 -5.16 2.86 8.77
CA MET A 48 -5.71 2.05 7.68
C MET A 48 -7.22 2.21 7.60
N GLN A 49 -7.75 2.40 6.38
CA GLN A 49 -9.18 2.25 6.16
C GLN A 49 -9.58 0.81 6.51
N SER A 50 -10.58 0.64 7.34
CA SER A 50 -11.01 -0.64 7.87
C SER A 50 -12.52 -0.69 8.12
N ASN A 51 -13.31 -0.30 7.11
CA ASN A 51 -14.76 -0.43 7.09
C ASN A 51 -15.20 -1.11 5.79
N ARG A 52 -15.51 -2.40 5.86
CA ARG A 52 -15.94 -3.23 4.72
C ARG A 52 -17.25 -2.77 4.11
N GLU A 53 -18.13 -2.15 4.90
CA GLU A 53 -19.47 -1.73 4.47
C GLU A 53 -19.43 -0.54 3.49
N GLU A 54 -18.27 0.11 3.38
CA GLU A 54 -18.07 1.21 2.42
C GLU A 54 -17.73 0.72 0.99
N PHE A 55 -17.62 -0.60 0.75
CA PHE A 55 -17.21 -1.16 -0.52
C PHE A 55 -18.23 -2.12 -1.13
N GLU A 56 -18.57 -1.90 -2.39
CA GLU A 56 -19.37 -2.85 -3.16
C GLU A 56 -18.50 -3.99 -3.70
N PRO A 57 -18.94 -5.25 -3.55
CA PRO A 57 -18.19 -6.38 -4.08
C PRO A 57 -18.23 -6.44 -5.61
N LYS A 58 -17.14 -6.90 -6.24
CA LYS A 58 -17.10 -7.23 -7.67
C LYS A 58 -17.57 -8.66 -7.89
N THR A 59 -18.62 -8.83 -8.70
CA THR A 59 -19.27 -10.13 -8.98
C THR A 59 -19.86 -10.16 -10.39
N ASP A 60 -19.39 -9.29 -11.29
CA ASP A 60 -19.92 -9.26 -12.66
C ASP A 60 -19.57 -10.53 -13.46
N LYS A 61 -20.10 -10.63 -14.67
CA LYS A 61 -19.94 -11.81 -15.51
C LYS A 61 -18.48 -12.11 -15.86
N ALA A 62 -17.66 -11.11 -16.12
CA ALA A 62 -16.24 -11.31 -16.46
C ALA A 62 -15.49 -11.91 -15.27
N PHE A 63 -15.80 -11.43 -14.06
CA PHE A 63 -15.24 -11.95 -12.82
C PHE A 63 -15.65 -13.41 -12.56
N THR A 64 -16.96 -13.72 -12.67
CA THR A 64 -17.48 -15.06 -12.40
C THR A 64 -17.10 -16.09 -13.47
N ASP A 65 -16.95 -15.68 -14.73
CA ASP A 65 -16.45 -16.56 -15.80
C ASP A 65 -14.98 -16.98 -15.53
N TYR A 66 -14.18 -16.13 -14.90
CA TYR A 66 -12.77 -16.39 -14.61
C TYR A 66 -12.55 -17.16 -13.30
N PHE A 67 -13.15 -16.70 -12.21
CA PHE A 67 -12.95 -17.26 -10.86
C PHE A 67 -14.02 -18.28 -10.43
N GLY A 68 -15.11 -18.42 -11.17
CA GLY A 68 -16.25 -19.28 -10.88
C GLY A 68 -17.42 -18.56 -10.22
N GLU A 69 -18.60 -19.20 -10.37
CA GLU A 69 -19.83 -18.71 -9.73
C GLU A 69 -19.69 -18.68 -8.19
N ASN A 70 -20.38 -17.77 -7.53
CA ASN A 70 -20.37 -17.55 -6.09
C ASN A 70 -19.03 -17.03 -5.52
N LYS A 71 -18.09 -16.63 -6.36
CA LYS A 71 -16.91 -15.88 -5.95
C LYS A 71 -17.17 -14.39 -6.01
N LYS A 72 -16.51 -13.63 -5.14
CA LYS A 72 -16.56 -12.18 -5.12
C LYS A 72 -15.22 -11.62 -4.66
N TRP A 73 -14.88 -10.43 -5.13
CA TRP A 73 -13.80 -9.66 -4.58
C TRP A 73 -14.37 -8.49 -3.77
N GLU A 74 -13.79 -8.25 -2.60
CA GLU A 74 -14.10 -7.11 -1.75
C GLU A 74 -12.85 -6.30 -1.46
N ASN A 75 -12.93 -4.99 -1.41
CA ASN A 75 -11.77 -4.16 -1.11
C ASN A 75 -11.31 -4.31 0.34
N PHE A 76 -11.94 -4.81 1.27
CA PHE A 76 -11.55 -4.99 2.66
C PHE A 76 -10.77 -3.83 3.33
N GLY A 77 -10.24 -2.86 2.58
CA GLY A 77 -9.33 -1.82 3.08
C GLY A 77 -7.94 -2.35 3.46
N GLY A 78 -7.18 -1.56 4.20
CA GLY A 78 -5.85 -1.92 4.68
C GLY A 78 -4.82 -2.16 3.58
N HIS A 79 -3.74 -2.86 3.94
CA HIS A 79 -2.66 -3.15 3.00
C HIS A 79 -2.75 -4.57 2.46
N ARG A 80 -2.49 -4.72 1.15
CA ARG A 80 -2.50 -5.98 0.40
C ARG A 80 -1.39 -6.08 -0.62
N ILE A 81 -1.12 -7.30 -1.08
CA ILE A 81 -0.22 -7.58 -2.20
C ILE A 81 -1.05 -7.73 -3.46
N TRP A 82 -0.84 -6.85 -4.41
CA TRP A 82 -1.36 -6.96 -5.77
C TRP A 82 -0.22 -7.15 -6.77
N LEU A 83 -0.57 -7.35 -8.03
CA LEU A 83 0.37 -7.39 -9.15
C LEU A 83 0.01 -6.32 -10.16
N SER A 84 1.02 -5.63 -10.66
CA SER A 84 0.91 -4.65 -11.74
C SER A 84 1.60 -5.23 -13.00
N PRO A 85 1.13 -4.88 -14.22
CA PRO A 85 0.03 -3.97 -14.54
C PRO A 85 -1.33 -4.48 -14.07
N GLU A 86 -2.24 -3.55 -13.71
CA GLU A 86 -3.60 -3.90 -13.33
C GLU A 86 -4.33 -4.56 -14.49
N SER A 87 -4.93 -5.72 -14.24
CA SER A 87 -5.72 -6.48 -15.22
C SER A 87 -7.01 -6.96 -14.59
N TYR A 88 -8.12 -6.83 -15.30
CA TYR A 88 -9.40 -7.33 -14.84
C TYR A 88 -9.81 -8.58 -15.62
N PRO A 89 -10.20 -9.67 -14.92
CA PRO A 89 -10.42 -9.76 -13.47
C PRO A 89 -9.19 -10.23 -12.65
N GLU A 90 -8.07 -10.59 -13.27
CA GLU A 90 -6.94 -11.31 -12.67
C GLU A 90 -6.40 -10.63 -11.39
N THR A 91 -6.22 -9.31 -11.41
CA THR A 91 -5.70 -8.56 -10.25
C THR A 91 -6.64 -8.66 -9.04
N TYR A 92 -7.95 -8.83 -9.26
CA TYR A 92 -9.01 -8.86 -8.26
C TYR A 92 -9.29 -10.26 -7.70
N TYR A 93 -8.24 -11.01 -7.36
CA TYR A 93 -8.37 -12.36 -6.83
C TYR A 93 -9.28 -12.41 -5.57
N PRO A 94 -10.26 -13.35 -5.51
CA PRO A 94 -11.22 -13.47 -4.40
C PRO A 94 -10.58 -14.11 -3.16
N ASP A 95 -9.79 -13.36 -2.42
CA ASP A 95 -9.02 -13.79 -1.25
C ASP A 95 -9.86 -13.82 0.05
N CYS A 96 -10.99 -14.49 0.02
CA CYS A 96 -11.93 -14.62 1.14
C CYS A 96 -11.71 -15.88 1.98
N ASP A 97 -10.63 -16.62 1.76
CA ASP A 97 -10.31 -17.85 2.50
C ASP A 97 -9.44 -17.58 3.73
N ALA A 98 -9.51 -18.49 4.71
CA ALA A 98 -8.63 -18.45 5.88
C ALA A 98 -7.14 -18.55 5.50
N VAL A 99 -6.33 -17.77 6.17
CA VAL A 99 -4.90 -17.59 5.89
C VAL A 99 -4.04 -18.31 6.92
N PRO A 100 -3.32 -19.38 6.55
CA PRO A 100 -2.30 -19.97 7.39
C PRO A 100 -1.20 -18.96 7.73
N TYR A 101 -0.72 -19.00 8.97
CA TYR A 101 0.36 -18.12 9.43
C TYR A 101 1.34 -18.85 10.34
N LYS A 102 2.54 -18.29 10.46
CA LYS A 102 3.57 -18.75 11.40
C LYS A 102 4.10 -17.54 12.17
N ILE A 103 3.99 -17.61 13.49
CA ILE A 103 4.57 -16.60 14.39
C ILE A 103 6.10 -16.75 14.38
N THR A 104 6.80 -15.62 14.33
CA THR A 104 8.27 -15.50 14.37
C THR A 104 8.70 -14.68 15.57
N GLN A 105 9.99 -14.53 15.79
CA GLN A 105 10.53 -13.71 16.88
C GLN A 105 10.14 -12.23 16.78
N TYR A 106 9.95 -11.72 15.57
CA TYR A 106 9.70 -10.29 15.31
C TYR A 106 8.33 -9.99 14.72
N GLY A 107 7.44 -10.98 14.63
CA GLY A 107 6.11 -10.81 14.02
C GLY A 107 5.53 -12.11 13.50
N ALA A 108 5.13 -12.14 12.23
CA ALA A 108 4.52 -13.33 11.62
C ALA A 108 4.70 -13.36 10.10
N VAL A 109 4.62 -14.58 9.55
CA VAL A 109 4.53 -14.85 8.10
C VAL A 109 3.15 -15.41 7.79
N PHE A 110 2.47 -14.83 6.82
CA PHE A 110 1.14 -15.21 6.33
C PHE A 110 1.29 -15.81 4.94
N THR A 111 0.69 -16.99 4.73
CA THR A 111 0.79 -17.74 3.48
C THR A 111 -0.61 -18.13 3.01
N PRO A 112 -1.31 -17.25 2.27
CA PRO A 112 -2.62 -17.55 1.73
C PRO A 112 -2.57 -18.72 0.73
N LYS A 113 -3.73 -19.23 0.35
CA LYS A 113 -3.83 -20.20 -0.74
C LYS A 113 -3.21 -19.65 -2.02
N PRO A 114 -2.53 -20.48 -2.81
CA PRO A 114 -2.06 -20.08 -4.13
C PRO A 114 -3.21 -19.62 -5.03
N GLU A 115 -2.99 -18.57 -5.77
CA GLU A 115 -3.86 -18.10 -6.85
C GLU A 115 -3.59 -18.95 -8.09
N THR A 116 -4.21 -20.13 -8.17
CA THR A 116 -3.94 -21.12 -9.22
C THR A 116 -4.33 -20.61 -10.61
N GLU A 117 -5.41 -19.84 -10.70
CA GLU A 117 -5.90 -19.22 -11.93
C GLU A 117 -4.88 -18.20 -12.45
N ASN A 118 -4.26 -17.45 -11.55
CA ASN A 118 -3.23 -16.46 -11.86
C ASN A 118 -1.82 -17.09 -11.97
N GLY A 119 -1.65 -18.34 -11.56
CA GLY A 119 -0.35 -19.04 -11.56
C GLY A 119 0.68 -18.44 -10.60
N VAL A 120 0.25 -17.88 -9.46
CA VAL A 120 1.14 -17.28 -8.45
C VAL A 120 0.80 -17.73 -7.03
N ALA A 121 1.81 -17.73 -6.16
CA ALA A 121 1.65 -17.91 -4.73
C ALA A 121 2.26 -16.73 -4.00
N LYS A 122 1.48 -16.08 -3.12
CA LYS A 122 1.86 -14.89 -2.36
C LYS A 122 2.24 -15.24 -0.93
N SER A 123 3.08 -14.44 -0.30
CA SER A 123 3.28 -14.43 1.15
C SER A 123 3.55 -13.03 1.64
N LEU A 124 3.07 -12.73 2.85
CA LEU A 124 3.25 -11.48 3.56
C LEU A 124 4.00 -11.76 4.85
N GLU A 125 5.14 -11.10 5.08
CA GLU A 125 5.87 -11.19 6.33
C GLU A 125 5.93 -9.82 7.00
N ILE A 126 5.60 -9.78 8.28
CA ILE A 126 5.72 -8.60 9.14
C ILE A 126 6.89 -8.82 10.09
N LYS A 127 7.82 -7.85 10.11
CA LYS A 127 8.90 -7.78 11.12
C LYS A 127 8.84 -6.41 11.78
N MET A 128 8.49 -6.41 13.05
CA MET A 128 8.40 -5.19 13.86
C MET A 128 9.67 -5.04 14.70
N ASP A 129 10.19 -3.82 14.79
CA ASP A 129 11.30 -3.51 15.67
C ASP A 129 10.91 -3.74 17.13
N ALA A 130 11.91 -4.04 17.98
CA ALA A 130 11.62 -4.41 19.36
C ALA A 130 11.08 -3.25 20.21
N ASP A 131 11.57 -2.05 19.97
CA ASP A 131 11.39 -0.90 20.86
C ASP A 131 11.04 0.41 20.13
N ASP A 132 11.15 0.44 18.77
CA ASP A 132 10.92 1.63 17.95
C ASP A 132 9.58 1.59 17.19
N ALA A 133 9.15 2.73 16.69
CA ALA A 133 7.92 2.85 15.90
C ALA A 133 8.13 2.45 14.42
N ASN A 134 8.83 1.32 14.19
CA ASN A 134 9.18 0.83 12.86
C ASN A 134 8.77 -0.64 12.67
N MET A 135 8.41 -0.97 11.42
CA MET A 135 8.26 -2.36 10.99
C MET A 135 8.60 -2.52 9.51
N GLN A 136 8.95 -3.73 9.10
CA GLN A 136 9.08 -4.13 7.71
C GLN A 136 7.87 -4.93 7.28
N VAL A 137 7.41 -4.65 6.07
CA VAL A 137 6.37 -5.38 5.35
C VAL A 137 7.02 -6.01 4.12
N ILE A 138 7.23 -7.33 4.16
CA ILE A 138 7.95 -8.07 3.13
C ILE A 138 6.92 -8.86 2.32
N MET A 139 6.81 -8.52 1.05
CA MET A 139 5.87 -9.10 0.09
C MET A 139 6.62 -10.00 -0.86
N ARG A 140 6.22 -11.27 -0.97
CA ARG A 140 6.82 -12.23 -1.91
C ARG A 140 5.78 -12.81 -2.82
N VAL A 141 6.14 -12.95 -4.09
CA VAL A 141 5.30 -13.58 -5.12
C VAL A 141 6.13 -14.60 -5.87
N LYS A 142 5.73 -15.86 -5.75
CA LYS A 142 6.32 -16.98 -6.46
C LYS A 142 5.51 -17.28 -7.73
N ASN A 143 6.18 -17.39 -8.86
CA ASN A 143 5.57 -17.93 -10.07
C ASN A 143 5.43 -19.46 -9.94
N ILE A 144 4.19 -19.96 -9.86
CA ILE A 144 3.87 -21.40 -9.76
C ILE A 144 3.36 -21.99 -11.09
N SER A 145 3.35 -21.18 -12.17
CA SER A 145 2.97 -21.64 -13.49
C SER A 145 4.16 -22.31 -14.20
N ASP A 146 3.91 -22.89 -15.37
CA ASP A 146 4.90 -23.53 -16.23
C ASP A 146 5.60 -22.56 -17.21
N LYS A 147 5.25 -21.27 -17.17
CA LYS A 147 5.77 -20.21 -18.05
C LYS A 147 6.32 -19.05 -17.24
N ALA A 148 7.26 -18.33 -17.81
CA ALA A 148 7.70 -17.05 -17.26
C ALA A 148 6.53 -16.05 -17.24
N LYS A 149 6.48 -15.20 -16.21
CA LYS A 149 5.45 -14.18 -16.01
C LYS A 149 6.08 -12.82 -15.80
N ASP A 150 5.53 -11.82 -16.45
CA ASP A 150 5.94 -10.42 -16.25
C ASP A 150 5.00 -9.78 -15.26
N PHE A 151 5.53 -9.27 -14.15
CA PHE A 151 4.78 -8.51 -13.18
C PHE A 151 5.69 -7.64 -12.29
N ALA A 152 5.11 -6.62 -11.71
CA ALA A 152 5.66 -5.90 -10.56
C ALA A 152 4.84 -6.22 -9.31
N ILE A 153 5.49 -6.39 -8.16
CA ILE A 153 4.77 -6.52 -6.88
C ILE A 153 4.26 -5.13 -6.49
N TRP A 154 2.98 -5.05 -6.18
CA TRP A 154 2.26 -3.83 -5.87
C TRP A 154 1.79 -3.84 -4.41
N GLY A 155 2.47 -3.04 -3.59
CA GLY A 155 2.17 -2.86 -2.17
C GLY A 155 1.08 -1.81 -1.97
N LEU A 156 -0.18 -2.21 -2.09
CA LEU A 156 -1.33 -1.32 -2.09
C LEU A 156 -1.85 -1.12 -0.67
N THR A 157 -1.76 0.10 -0.15
CA THR A 157 -2.24 0.49 1.18
C THR A 157 -3.44 1.42 1.07
N VAL A 158 -4.62 0.97 1.49
CA VAL A 158 -5.82 1.80 1.62
C VAL A 158 -5.80 2.48 2.98
N ALA A 159 -5.55 3.77 2.98
CA ALA A 159 -5.48 4.61 4.18
C ALA A 159 -6.82 5.30 4.48
N GLN A 160 -6.98 5.76 5.72
CA GLN A 160 -8.18 6.45 6.20
C GLN A 160 -8.49 7.72 5.39
N LYS A 161 -9.73 8.15 5.45
CA LYS A 161 -10.17 9.46 4.94
C LYS A 161 -9.68 10.62 5.82
N ASN A 162 -9.72 11.83 5.26
CA ASN A 162 -9.27 13.10 5.86
C ASN A 162 -7.76 13.27 5.99
N GLY A 163 -6.96 12.34 5.50
CA GLY A 163 -5.50 12.47 5.51
C GLY A 163 -4.94 13.12 4.25
N THR A 164 -3.65 13.36 4.25
CA THR A 164 -2.90 13.95 3.13
C THR A 164 -1.71 13.06 2.78
N VAL A 165 -1.66 12.62 1.54
CA VAL A 165 -0.47 11.95 0.97
C VAL A 165 0.54 13.02 0.58
N ILE A 166 1.81 12.84 0.94
CA ILE A 166 2.91 13.77 0.66
C ILE A 166 3.96 13.00 -0.13
N VAL A 167 4.19 13.46 -1.36
CA VAL A 167 5.09 12.83 -2.32
C VAL A 167 6.30 13.71 -2.54
N PRO A 168 7.48 13.36 -1.99
CA PRO A 168 8.73 14.07 -2.29
C PRO A 168 9.13 13.82 -3.74
N MET A 169 9.33 14.90 -4.50
CA MET A 169 9.72 14.83 -5.90
C MET A 169 11.25 14.74 -6.05
N ASN A 170 11.71 14.13 -7.15
CA ASN A 170 13.12 14.17 -7.50
C ASN A 170 13.59 15.60 -7.70
N THR A 171 14.67 16.00 -7.02
CA THR A 171 15.22 17.36 -7.05
C THR A 171 16.68 17.41 -7.51
N ASN A 172 17.27 16.25 -7.88
CA ASN A 172 18.63 16.18 -8.40
C ASN A 172 18.76 16.97 -9.71
N ASP A 173 19.90 17.63 -9.88
CA ASP A 173 20.23 18.33 -11.12
C ASP A 173 20.65 17.31 -12.19
N THR A 174 19.95 17.29 -13.29
CA THR A 174 20.21 16.44 -14.47
C THR A 174 20.73 17.24 -15.67
N GLY A 175 21.04 18.53 -15.49
CA GLY A 175 21.40 19.45 -16.55
C GLY A 175 20.21 19.74 -17.48
N LEU A 176 20.19 19.13 -18.67
CA LEU A 176 19.15 19.38 -19.68
C LEU A 176 18.02 18.33 -19.70
N LEU A 177 18.16 17.25 -18.94
CA LEU A 177 17.21 16.14 -18.98
C LEU A 177 16.12 16.28 -17.90
N SER A 178 14.92 15.78 -18.20
CA SER A 178 13.87 15.66 -17.19
C SER A 178 14.24 14.62 -16.13
N ASN A 179 13.84 14.85 -14.88
CA ASN A 179 14.05 13.93 -13.76
C ASN A 179 12.76 13.58 -13.03
N ARG A 180 11.60 13.86 -13.62
CA ARG A 180 10.30 13.59 -13.01
C ARG A 180 9.38 12.95 -14.05
N ILE A 181 8.82 11.82 -13.70
CA ILE A 181 7.73 11.17 -14.43
C ILE A 181 6.47 11.34 -13.59
N ILE A 182 5.39 11.77 -14.21
CA ILE A 182 4.05 11.87 -13.61
C ILE A 182 3.09 11.24 -14.59
N SER A 183 2.41 10.18 -14.15
CA SER A 183 1.35 9.51 -14.91
C SER A 183 -0.01 9.91 -14.36
N LEU A 184 -0.95 10.18 -15.25
CA LEU A 184 -2.32 10.56 -14.91
C LEU A 184 -3.31 9.59 -15.53
N TRP A 185 -4.23 9.09 -14.72
CA TRP A 185 -5.35 8.27 -15.21
C TRP A 185 -6.40 9.14 -15.89
N PRO A 186 -7.18 8.59 -16.85
CA PRO A 186 -8.10 9.36 -17.68
C PRO A 186 -9.17 10.15 -16.92
N TYR A 187 -9.47 9.74 -15.69
CA TYR A 187 -10.45 10.39 -14.81
C TYR A 187 -9.83 11.45 -13.88
N THR A 188 -8.52 11.66 -13.94
CA THR A 188 -7.82 12.63 -13.07
C THR A 188 -7.86 14.01 -13.69
N ASP A 189 -8.47 14.98 -13.00
CA ASP A 189 -8.41 16.39 -13.35
C ASP A 189 -7.14 17.01 -12.72
N MET A 190 -6.23 17.54 -13.55
CA MET A 190 -5.01 18.20 -13.07
C MET A 190 -5.28 19.46 -12.25
N SER A 191 -6.47 20.07 -12.41
CA SER A 191 -6.89 21.26 -11.65
C SER A 191 -7.64 20.92 -10.36
N ASP A 192 -7.76 19.62 -10.00
CA ASP A 192 -8.47 19.20 -8.79
C ASP A 192 -7.88 19.88 -7.54
N GLY A 193 -8.73 20.57 -6.80
CA GLY A 193 -8.35 21.36 -5.63
C GLY A 193 -7.71 20.54 -4.49
N ARG A 194 -7.86 19.21 -4.51
CA ARG A 194 -7.21 18.30 -3.56
C ARG A 194 -5.72 18.14 -3.82
N ILE A 195 -5.23 18.48 -5.02
CA ILE A 195 -3.83 18.35 -5.42
C ILE A 195 -3.11 19.68 -5.20
N TYR A 196 -1.94 19.63 -4.57
CA TYR A 196 -0.97 20.70 -4.57
C TYR A 196 0.26 20.29 -5.39
N TRP A 197 0.60 21.09 -6.39
CA TRP A 197 1.75 20.91 -7.25
C TRP A 197 2.87 21.86 -6.82
N GLY A 198 3.68 21.41 -5.85
CA GLY A 198 4.85 22.18 -5.37
C GLY A 198 6.11 21.93 -6.19
N LYS A 199 7.17 22.67 -5.85
CA LYS A 199 8.49 22.48 -6.47
C LYS A 199 9.19 21.23 -5.94
N LYS A 200 9.02 20.91 -4.65
CA LYS A 200 9.66 19.78 -3.98
C LYS A 200 8.69 18.66 -3.65
N TYR A 201 7.43 18.99 -3.48
CA TYR A 201 6.39 18.04 -3.05
C TYR A 201 5.17 18.15 -3.95
N VAL A 202 4.53 17.00 -4.16
CA VAL A 202 3.12 16.96 -4.57
C VAL A 202 2.34 16.43 -3.38
N THR A 203 1.23 17.07 -3.02
CA THR A 203 0.34 16.54 -1.99
C THR A 203 -1.04 16.27 -2.52
N VAL A 204 -1.67 15.21 -2.00
CA VAL A 204 -3.05 14.84 -2.32
C VAL A 204 -3.82 14.74 -1.01
N LYS A 205 -4.74 15.67 -0.79
CA LYS A 205 -5.62 15.66 0.37
C LYS A 205 -6.87 14.85 0.07
N GLN A 206 -7.17 13.85 0.89
CA GLN A 206 -8.43 13.15 0.79
C GLN A 206 -9.56 14.00 1.38
N GLU A 207 -10.61 14.23 0.59
CA GLU A 207 -11.80 15.03 0.97
C GLU A 207 -13.05 14.16 0.83
N PRO A 208 -13.74 13.82 1.93
CA PRO A 208 -14.94 12.98 1.88
C PRO A 208 -16.11 13.57 1.09
N SER A 209 -16.14 14.89 0.92
CA SER A 209 -17.19 15.58 0.16
C SER A 209 -16.98 15.54 -1.35
N VAL A 210 -15.84 15.03 -1.83
CA VAL A 210 -15.50 14.95 -3.26
C VAL A 210 -15.53 13.48 -3.69
N GLU A 211 -16.59 13.10 -4.38
CA GLU A 211 -16.79 11.71 -4.83
C GLU A 211 -15.93 11.33 -6.03
N ASN A 212 -15.64 12.29 -6.92
CA ASN A 212 -14.86 12.05 -8.13
C ASN A 212 -13.49 11.48 -7.78
N PRO A 213 -13.10 10.33 -8.35
CA PRO A 213 -11.78 9.77 -8.11
C PRO A 213 -10.70 10.55 -8.82
N LEU A 214 -9.49 10.47 -8.29
CA LEU A 214 -8.25 10.84 -8.97
C LEU A 214 -7.19 9.77 -8.74
N LYS A 215 -6.27 9.58 -9.67
CA LYS A 215 -5.09 8.73 -9.49
C LYS A 215 -3.89 9.38 -10.19
N ILE A 216 -2.76 9.40 -9.49
CA ILE A 216 -1.51 9.98 -9.97
C ILE A 216 -0.38 9.00 -9.66
N GLY A 217 0.47 8.73 -10.64
CA GLY A 217 1.68 7.93 -10.50
C GLY A 217 2.94 8.77 -10.61
N PHE A 218 4.02 8.32 -9.95
CA PHE A 218 5.30 9.01 -9.86
C PHE A 218 6.48 8.05 -9.97
N ASP A 219 7.56 8.48 -10.60
CA ASP A 219 8.87 7.83 -10.45
C ASP A 219 9.64 8.50 -9.29
N LEU A 220 9.77 7.80 -8.18
CA LEU A 220 10.38 8.33 -6.95
C LEU A 220 11.80 7.78 -6.76
N GLY A 221 12.82 8.60 -7.02
CA GLY A 221 14.21 8.23 -6.83
C GLY A 221 14.60 7.88 -5.38
N GLY A 222 13.91 8.47 -4.40
CA GLY A 222 14.17 8.23 -2.97
C GLY A 222 13.31 7.15 -2.34
N GLY A 223 12.29 6.62 -3.05
CA GLY A 223 11.38 5.58 -2.54
C GLY A 223 10.75 5.90 -1.18
N THR A 224 10.46 7.17 -0.92
CA THR A 224 9.91 7.62 0.37
C THR A 224 8.67 8.45 0.15
N VAL A 225 7.60 8.12 0.86
CA VAL A 225 6.33 8.85 0.85
C VAL A 225 5.78 8.97 2.26
N PHE A 226 4.94 9.96 2.50
CA PHE A 226 4.32 10.17 3.80
C PHE A 226 2.80 10.24 3.65
N TYR A 227 2.12 9.84 4.70
CA TYR A 227 0.68 10.04 4.86
C TYR A 227 0.42 10.66 6.23
N ALA A 228 -0.18 11.84 6.24
CA ALA A 228 -0.50 12.58 7.46
C ALA A 228 -1.98 12.45 7.78
N LEU A 229 -2.31 12.03 9.01
CA LEU A 229 -3.68 11.97 9.52
C LEU A 229 -3.73 12.48 10.97
N GLY A 230 -4.38 13.62 11.17
CA GLY A 230 -4.38 14.27 12.49
C GLY A 230 -2.96 14.61 12.94
N ASP A 231 -2.55 14.06 14.09
CA ASP A 231 -1.20 14.25 14.64
C ASP A 231 -0.23 13.12 14.31
N ASP A 232 -0.62 12.16 13.48
CA ASP A 232 0.23 11.04 13.10
C ASP A 232 0.75 11.19 11.68
N ILE A 233 2.02 10.87 11.51
CA ILE A 233 2.71 10.81 10.21
C ILE A 233 3.15 9.37 9.98
N PHE A 234 2.57 8.74 8.98
CA PHE A 234 3.02 7.45 8.46
C PHE A 234 4.05 7.70 7.35
N CYS A 235 5.23 7.13 7.50
CA CYS A 235 6.28 7.14 6.49
C CYS A 235 6.45 5.73 5.92
N LYS A 236 6.30 5.60 4.62
CA LYS A 236 6.58 4.38 3.86
C LYS A 236 7.84 4.59 3.06
N ARG A 237 8.83 3.68 3.20
CA ARG A 237 10.06 3.64 2.42
C ARG A 237 10.20 2.30 1.73
N TYR A 238 10.72 2.32 0.52
CA TYR A 238 11.03 1.13 -0.27
C TYR A 238 12.21 1.42 -1.20
N ASN A 239 12.87 0.36 -1.66
CA ASN A 239 13.99 0.51 -2.58
C ASN A 239 13.50 0.82 -3.99
N THR A 240 14.15 1.78 -4.64
CA THR A 240 13.95 2.10 -6.05
C THR A 240 15.27 2.00 -6.81
N ASN A 241 15.20 1.69 -8.10
CA ASN A 241 16.35 1.67 -9.00
C ASN A 241 16.30 2.87 -9.98
N HIS A 242 15.90 4.04 -9.47
CA HIS A 242 15.84 5.26 -10.25
C HIS A 242 17.27 5.75 -10.65
N PRO A 243 17.52 6.23 -11.89
CA PRO A 243 16.56 6.36 -12.99
C PRO A 243 16.48 5.13 -13.90
N ASN A 244 17.11 3.99 -13.54
CA ASN A 244 17.32 2.86 -14.43
C ASN A 244 16.28 1.74 -14.27
N GLY A 245 15.42 1.82 -13.25
CA GLY A 245 14.38 0.82 -12.99
C GLY A 245 13.30 0.82 -14.06
N ASN A 246 12.83 -0.39 -14.40
CA ASN A 246 11.67 -0.56 -15.26
C ASN A 246 10.42 -0.72 -14.41
N TYR A 247 9.57 0.30 -14.38
CA TYR A 247 8.34 0.31 -13.58
C TYR A 247 7.10 0.32 -14.47
N PRO A 248 5.96 -0.20 -13.99
CA PRO A 248 4.70 -0.16 -14.72
C PRO A 248 4.16 1.27 -14.88
N ASP A 249 3.04 1.40 -15.58
CA ASP A 249 2.23 2.63 -15.69
C ASP A 249 3.01 3.87 -16.15
N GLY A 250 3.91 3.67 -17.12
CA GLY A 250 4.75 4.73 -17.68
C GLY A 250 6.00 5.05 -16.87
N GLY A 251 6.38 4.17 -15.93
CA GLY A 251 7.59 4.30 -15.11
C GLY A 251 7.31 4.70 -13.65
N CYS A 252 6.15 4.33 -13.11
CA CYS A 252 5.75 4.70 -11.76
C CYS A 252 6.22 3.69 -10.72
N SER A 253 7.04 4.12 -9.76
CA SER A 253 7.41 3.36 -8.57
C SER A 253 6.47 3.64 -7.37
N PHE A 254 5.63 4.67 -7.49
CA PHE A 254 4.63 5.06 -6.52
C PHE A 254 3.35 5.54 -7.21
N GLU A 255 2.20 5.18 -6.62
CA GLU A 255 0.91 5.68 -7.06
C GLU A 255 0.06 6.09 -5.86
N THR A 256 -0.84 7.04 -6.08
CA THR A 256 -1.85 7.42 -5.10
C THR A 256 -3.19 7.59 -5.79
N TYR A 257 -4.20 6.91 -5.22
CA TYR A 257 -5.59 7.05 -5.59
C TYR A 257 -6.35 7.76 -4.47
N SER A 258 -7.35 8.55 -4.79
CA SER A 258 -8.22 9.18 -3.78
C SER A 258 -9.64 9.31 -4.29
N CYS A 259 -10.60 8.98 -3.44
CA CYS A 259 -12.04 9.14 -3.66
C CYS A 259 -12.74 9.63 -2.38
N GLY A 260 -14.06 9.68 -2.36
CA GLY A 260 -14.84 10.16 -1.20
C GLY A 260 -14.67 9.33 0.09
N VAL A 261 -14.20 8.08 0.02
CA VAL A 261 -14.17 7.16 1.17
C VAL A 261 -12.78 6.78 1.65
N PHE A 262 -11.72 6.92 0.83
CA PHE A 262 -10.33 6.59 1.21
C PHE A 262 -9.30 7.27 0.31
N THR A 263 -8.05 7.10 0.66
CA THR A 263 -6.90 7.34 -0.24
C THR A 263 -5.97 6.14 -0.23
N GLU A 264 -5.19 5.95 -1.30
CA GLU A 264 -4.22 4.86 -1.41
C GLU A 264 -2.79 5.41 -1.41
N VAL A 265 -1.90 4.65 -0.78
CA VAL A 265 -0.46 4.91 -0.67
C VAL A 265 0.25 3.66 -1.18
N GLU A 266 0.59 3.66 -2.46
CA GLU A 266 0.88 2.47 -3.24
C GLU A 266 2.34 2.47 -3.69
N SER A 267 3.15 1.51 -3.22
CA SER A 267 4.49 1.30 -3.76
C SER A 267 4.49 0.21 -4.82
N LEU A 268 5.32 0.36 -5.84
CA LEU A 268 5.49 -0.63 -6.90
C LEU A 268 6.95 -1.08 -6.97
N GLY A 269 7.15 -2.40 -7.03
CA GLY A 269 8.42 -2.99 -7.41
C GLY A 269 8.73 -2.79 -8.89
N GLU A 270 9.93 -3.17 -9.33
CA GLU A 270 10.27 -3.20 -10.74
C GLU A 270 9.44 -4.25 -11.48
N LEU A 271 9.07 -3.95 -12.72
CA LEU A 271 8.49 -4.92 -13.64
C LEU A 271 9.57 -5.90 -14.07
N LYS A 272 9.42 -7.17 -13.68
CA LYS A 272 10.38 -8.25 -13.91
C LYS A 272 9.73 -9.43 -14.58
N THR A 273 10.53 -10.15 -15.37
CA THR A 273 10.19 -11.48 -15.86
C THR A 273 10.62 -12.52 -14.82
N VAL A 274 9.65 -13.17 -14.18
CA VAL A 274 9.89 -14.19 -13.13
C VAL A 274 9.70 -15.58 -13.73
N ALA A 275 10.77 -16.38 -13.74
CA ALA A 275 10.74 -17.73 -14.31
C ALA A 275 9.91 -18.71 -13.46
N PRO A 276 9.45 -19.85 -14.03
CA PRO A 276 8.74 -20.89 -13.28
C PRO A 276 9.50 -21.33 -12.03
N GLY A 277 8.83 -21.30 -10.89
CA GLY A 277 9.39 -21.66 -9.59
C GLY A 277 10.19 -20.58 -8.89
N GLU A 278 10.53 -19.47 -9.55
CA GLU A 278 11.22 -18.33 -8.95
C GLU A 278 10.28 -17.45 -8.13
N THR A 279 10.86 -16.67 -7.23
CA THR A 279 10.16 -15.75 -6.33
C THR A 279 10.75 -14.37 -6.47
N ASP A 280 9.88 -13.36 -6.68
CA ASP A 280 10.25 -11.95 -6.53
C ASP A 280 9.84 -11.43 -5.15
N GLU A 281 10.54 -10.39 -4.67
CA GLU A 281 10.33 -9.77 -3.35
C GLU A 281 10.28 -8.25 -3.48
N HIS A 282 9.32 -7.64 -2.79
CA HIS A 282 9.24 -6.20 -2.58
C HIS A 282 9.08 -5.92 -1.09
N THR A 283 9.95 -5.08 -0.54
CA THR A 283 9.97 -4.76 0.90
C THR A 283 9.69 -3.30 1.13
N GLU A 284 8.73 -3.03 2.00
CA GLU A 284 8.46 -1.70 2.53
C GLU A 284 8.93 -1.61 3.99
N SER A 285 9.53 -0.48 4.35
CA SER A 285 9.80 -0.09 5.74
C SER A 285 8.79 0.97 6.14
N TRP A 286 8.01 0.68 7.17
CA TRP A 286 6.97 1.54 7.72
C TRP A 286 7.42 2.15 9.03
N SER A 287 7.30 3.47 9.16
CA SER A 287 7.62 4.21 10.39
C SER A 287 6.46 5.11 10.78
N LEU A 288 6.24 5.29 12.08
CA LEU A 288 5.28 6.24 12.61
C LEU A 288 5.98 7.35 13.40
N PHE A 289 5.49 8.56 13.23
CA PHE A 289 5.94 9.73 13.96
C PHE A 289 4.74 10.53 14.44
N LYS A 290 4.89 11.24 15.56
CA LYS A 290 3.97 12.32 15.90
C LYS A 290 4.34 13.57 15.10
N LYS A 291 3.35 14.28 14.61
CA LYS A 291 3.55 15.51 13.86
C LYS A 291 4.27 16.55 14.74
N PRO A 292 5.48 16.97 14.37
CA PRO A 292 6.32 17.76 15.25
C PRO A 292 5.96 19.25 15.29
N CYS A 293 5.10 19.72 14.37
CA CYS A 293 4.65 21.10 14.25
C CYS A 293 3.39 21.19 13.38
N GLU A 294 2.73 22.33 13.39
CA GLU A 294 1.68 22.63 12.42
C GLU A 294 2.27 22.69 11.00
N VAL A 295 1.52 22.16 10.03
CA VAL A 295 1.96 22.01 8.64
C VAL A 295 0.91 22.53 7.69
N ASP A 296 1.32 23.45 6.82
CA ASP A 296 0.59 23.75 5.60
C ASP A 296 1.08 22.79 4.50
N PHE A 297 0.23 21.84 4.15
CA PHE A 297 0.52 20.85 3.09
C PHE A 297 0.48 21.44 1.67
N ARG A 298 0.28 22.73 1.53
CA ARG A 298 0.33 23.48 0.28
C ARG A 298 1.52 24.47 0.23
N ASP A 299 2.50 24.26 1.10
CA ASP A 299 3.73 25.04 1.15
C ASP A 299 4.95 24.13 1.33
N ASP A 300 5.83 24.11 0.34
CA ASP A 300 7.06 23.30 0.35
C ASP A 300 7.95 23.57 1.57
N ALA A 301 8.04 24.82 2.03
CA ALA A 301 8.88 25.18 3.17
C ALA A 301 8.28 24.66 4.49
N SER A 302 6.96 24.68 4.63
CA SER A 302 6.25 24.10 5.78
C SER A 302 6.44 22.58 5.83
N ILE A 303 6.34 21.90 4.68
CA ILE A 303 6.56 20.46 4.58
C ILE A 303 8.02 20.10 4.89
N ASP A 304 9.01 20.85 4.34
CA ASP A 304 10.43 20.67 4.67
C ASP A 304 10.68 20.79 6.18
N ASN A 305 10.09 21.81 6.84
CA ASN A 305 10.25 22.01 8.28
C ASN A 305 9.69 20.85 9.11
N MET A 306 8.60 20.22 8.67
CA MET A 306 8.06 19.01 9.29
C MET A 306 9.03 17.83 9.09
N ILE A 307 9.37 17.51 7.84
CA ILE A 307 10.15 16.31 7.50
C ILE A 307 11.54 16.35 8.15
N ASN A 308 12.17 17.51 8.21
CA ASN A 308 13.49 17.68 8.86
C ASN A 308 13.48 17.47 10.38
N LYS A 309 12.31 17.37 11.00
CA LYS A 309 12.14 17.12 12.44
C LYS A 309 11.67 15.70 12.77
N LEU A 310 11.36 14.87 11.74
CA LEU A 310 11.05 13.46 11.89
C LEU A 310 12.33 12.63 12.04
#